data_b1941fbb6b615493a0002e5ecf69301d
#
_entry.id   b1941fbb6b615493a0002e5ecf69301d
#
_cell.length_a   1.000
_cell.length_b   1.000
_cell.length_c   1.000
_cell.angle_alpha   90.00
_cell.angle_beta   90.00
_cell.angle_gamma   90.00
#
_symmetry.space_group_name_H-M   'P 1'
#
loop_
_entity.id
_entity.type
_entity.pdbx_description
1 polymer ?
#
loop_
_entity_poly.entity_id
_entity_poly.type
_entity_poly.pdbx_seq_one_letter_code
_entity_poly.pdbx_strand_id
1 'polypeptide(L)'
;RDGQKAYAVILYAKSDKTTLSKRIADTFPDKDYIKDVYEHLQYHYQMAMGDGLGCMYDFSLEEFCRKFKYFPVPADSALKILTQAGYLEYTDEQDNASRIIFTIRRDELYKLREMGEAAEKLIQMILRSYTGVFTDYAYISEQTLAVRTGLTRQQIYDLLVMLSKRRIVDYIPHKKTPYIIYTRERIDLHYLQIPRAVYEERKERYETRIHAMVEYVTSENVCRSRMLLRYFGEKNEHNCGQCDVCLSHRAEPDISQSTFDGLREQICALLKEHPMTPAEIASHINTDKEQLSEVIRFMLDEGLLSSENGLLTEKTS
;
A
#
# COMPACT_ATOMS: atom_id res chain seq x y z
N ARG A 1 -2.19 18.93 12.63
CA ARG A 1 -1.43 20.07 12.06
C ARG A 1 -1.65 21.31 12.89
N ASP A 2 -1.35 21.17 14.16
CA ASP A 2 -1.54 22.15 15.24
C ASP A 2 -0.26 22.97 15.52
N GLY A 3 0.80 22.79 14.73
CA GLY A 3 2.10 23.43 14.92
C GLY A 3 2.95 22.82 16.04
N GLN A 4 2.48 21.77 16.69
CA GLN A 4 3.24 21.11 17.75
C GLN A 4 4.36 20.21 17.18
N LYS A 5 5.45 20.04 17.97
CA LYS A 5 6.57 19.18 17.61
C LYS A 5 6.10 17.71 17.63
N ALA A 6 6.25 17.00 16.51
CA ALA A 6 5.95 15.58 16.38
C ALA A 6 7.23 14.78 16.12
N TYR A 7 7.30 13.58 16.68
CA TYR A 7 8.43 12.67 16.50
C TYR A 7 8.01 11.49 15.61
N ALA A 8 8.79 11.22 14.56
CA ALA A 8 8.67 10.01 13.75
C ALA A 8 9.74 9.01 14.21
N VAL A 9 9.34 7.89 14.79
CA VAL A 9 10.24 6.86 15.31
C VAL A 9 10.12 5.60 14.48
N ILE A 10 11.26 5.06 13.99
CA ILE A 10 11.35 3.79 13.29
C ILE A 10 12.08 2.80 14.19
N LEU A 11 11.42 1.68 14.48
CA LEU A 11 12.04 0.54 15.14
C LEU A 11 12.65 -0.36 14.06
N TYR A 12 13.96 -0.54 14.09
CA TYR A 12 14.71 -1.32 13.14
C TYR A 12 15.66 -2.31 13.85
N ALA A 13 15.64 -3.55 13.38
CA ALA A 13 16.56 -4.58 13.81
C ALA A 13 17.44 -5.06 12.63
N LYS A 14 18.64 -5.55 12.91
CA LYS A 14 19.55 -6.08 11.85
C LYS A 14 18.90 -7.20 11.02
N SER A 15 18.00 -7.99 11.62
CA SER A 15 17.23 -9.04 10.96
C SER A 15 16.24 -8.49 9.91
N ASP A 16 15.82 -7.23 10.01
CA ASP A 16 14.84 -6.65 9.10
C ASP A 16 15.39 -6.52 7.67
N LYS A 17 16.70 -6.27 7.55
CA LYS A 17 17.37 -6.26 6.24
C LYS A 17 17.20 -7.59 5.51
N THR A 18 17.42 -8.70 6.21
CA THR A 18 17.26 -10.06 5.66
C THR A 18 15.80 -10.35 5.33
N THR A 19 14.87 -9.95 6.21
CA THR A 19 13.43 -10.12 6.01
C THR A 19 12.93 -9.32 4.80
N LEU A 20 13.38 -8.07 4.64
CA LEU A 20 13.02 -7.23 3.50
C LEU A 20 13.60 -7.77 2.18
N SER A 21 14.84 -8.30 2.19
CA SER A 21 15.43 -8.94 1.02
C SER A 21 14.65 -10.20 0.62
N LYS A 22 14.26 -11.04 1.59
CA LYS A 22 13.38 -12.19 1.34
C LYS A 22 12.04 -11.78 0.76
N ARG A 23 11.47 -10.69 1.24
CA ARG A 23 10.19 -10.15 0.74
C ARG A 23 10.24 -9.78 -0.74
N ILE A 24 11.40 -9.34 -1.26
CA ILE A 24 11.59 -9.09 -2.70
C ILE A 24 11.43 -10.40 -3.48
N ALA A 25 12.11 -11.48 -3.07
CA ALA A 25 12.03 -12.78 -3.72
C ALA A 25 10.62 -13.39 -3.62
N ASP A 26 9.95 -13.23 -2.48
CA ASP A 26 8.58 -13.72 -2.26
C ASP A 26 7.55 -12.94 -3.11
N THR A 27 7.76 -11.63 -3.31
CA THR A 27 6.86 -10.78 -4.12
C THR A 27 7.09 -10.92 -5.61
N PHE A 28 8.33 -11.18 -6.03
CA PHE A 28 8.73 -11.38 -7.42
C PHE A 28 9.47 -12.71 -7.55
N PRO A 29 8.77 -13.85 -7.42
CA PRO A 29 9.37 -15.17 -7.64
C PRO A 29 9.88 -15.28 -9.08
N ASP A 30 10.83 -16.17 -9.33
CA ASP A 30 11.42 -16.36 -10.65
C ASP A 30 10.37 -16.68 -11.71
N LYS A 31 10.61 -16.27 -12.96
CA LYS A 31 9.66 -16.47 -14.06
C LYS A 31 9.34 -17.94 -14.30
N ASP A 32 10.30 -18.84 -14.08
CA ASP A 32 10.06 -20.27 -14.20
C ASP A 32 9.10 -20.76 -13.11
N TYR A 33 9.25 -20.29 -11.87
CA TYR A 33 8.30 -20.56 -10.81
C TYR A 33 6.87 -20.08 -11.17
N ILE A 34 6.74 -18.91 -11.79
CA ILE A 34 5.44 -18.37 -12.20
C ILE A 34 4.82 -19.27 -13.31
N LYS A 35 5.64 -19.76 -14.24
CA LYS A 35 5.22 -20.70 -15.28
C LYS A 35 4.76 -22.02 -14.69
N ASP A 36 5.51 -22.55 -13.72
CA ASP A 36 5.15 -23.80 -13.01
C ASP A 36 3.80 -23.65 -12.28
N VAL A 37 3.57 -22.49 -11.61
CA VAL A 37 2.28 -22.20 -10.97
C VAL A 37 1.15 -22.18 -12.02
N TYR A 38 1.36 -21.55 -13.18
CA TYR A 38 0.38 -21.53 -14.25
C TYR A 38 0.09 -22.94 -14.78
N GLU A 39 1.10 -23.77 -15.00
CA GLU A 39 0.95 -25.16 -15.45
C GLU A 39 0.18 -26.01 -14.43
N HIS A 40 0.59 -25.91 -13.15
CA HIS A 40 -0.06 -26.65 -12.08
C HIS A 40 -1.52 -26.23 -11.84
N LEU A 41 -1.88 -24.98 -12.12
CA LEU A 41 -3.30 -24.57 -12.14
C LEU A 41 -4.10 -25.33 -13.21
N GLN A 42 -3.52 -25.51 -14.38
CA GLN A 42 -4.18 -26.24 -15.47
C GLN A 42 -4.34 -27.73 -15.14
N TYR A 43 -3.34 -28.33 -14.49
CA TYR A 43 -3.46 -29.67 -13.94
C TYR A 43 -4.48 -29.77 -12.82
N HIS A 44 -4.56 -28.74 -11.98
CA HIS A 44 -5.52 -28.70 -10.88
C HIS A 44 -6.96 -28.75 -11.36
N TYR A 45 -7.27 -28.04 -12.45
CA TYR A 45 -8.59 -27.99 -13.07
C TYR A 45 -8.77 -28.96 -14.27
N GLN A 46 -7.78 -29.79 -14.55
CA GLN A 46 -7.80 -30.75 -15.66
C GLN A 46 -8.18 -30.12 -17.01
N MET A 47 -7.66 -28.92 -17.26
CA MET A 47 -7.98 -28.13 -18.44
C MET A 47 -7.22 -28.63 -19.67
N ALA A 48 -7.90 -28.82 -20.79
CA ALA A 48 -7.25 -29.18 -22.06
C ALA A 48 -6.64 -27.96 -22.77
N MET A 49 -5.69 -28.19 -23.68
CA MET A 49 -5.11 -27.13 -24.51
C MET A 49 -6.18 -26.47 -25.38
N GLY A 50 -6.18 -25.13 -25.43
CA GLY A 50 -7.18 -24.35 -26.16
C GLY A 50 -8.48 -24.12 -25.41
N ASP A 51 -8.65 -24.73 -24.23
CA ASP A 51 -9.81 -24.52 -23.39
C ASP A 51 -9.53 -23.42 -22.34
N GLY A 52 -10.54 -23.06 -21.57
CA GLY A 52 -10.43 -22.24 -20.35
C GLY A 52 -10.93 -20.82 -20.49
N LEU A 53 -10.96 -20.22 -21.67
CA LEU A 53 -11.44 -18.85 -21.86
C LEU A 53 -12.82 -18.62 -21.24
N GLY A 54 -12.91 -17.70 -20.29
CA GLY A 54 -14.15 -17.38 -19.56
C GLY A 54 -14.55 -18.40 -18.50
N CYS A 55 -13.81 -19.50 -18.33
CA CYS A 55 -14.10 -20.48 -17.29
C CYS A 55 -13.73 -19.93 -15.91
N MET A 56 -14.66 -20.08 -14.97
CA MET A 56 -14.48 -19.68 -13.57
C MET A 56 -14.46 -20.91 -12.67
N TYR A 57 -13.47 -20.94 -11.79
CA TYR A 57 -13.25 -22.00 -10.82
C TYR A 57 -13.15 -21.45 -9.41
N ASP A 58 -13.76 -22.12 -8.45
CA ASP A 58 -13.48 -21.85 -7.04
C ASP A 58 -12.01 -22.21 -6.75
N PHE A 59 -11.33 -21.40 -5.97
CA PHE A 59 -9.92 -21.56 -5.70
C PHE A 59 -9.60 -21.47 -4.21
N SER A 60 -8.82 -22.40 -3.73
CA SER A 60 -8.23 -22.36 -2.39
C SER A 60 -6.72 -22.36 -2.51
N LEU A 61 -6.09 -21.22 -2.19
CA LEU A 61 -4.64 -21.10 -2.21
C LEU A 61 -3.97 -22.14 -1.28
N GLU A 62 -4.57 -22.39 -0.13
CA GLU A 62 -4.04 -23.37 0.83
C GLU A 62 -4.05 -24.79 0.27
N GLU A 63 -5.16 -25.23 -0.33
CA GLU A 63 -5.26 -26.56 -0.95
C GLU A 63 -4.34 -26.72 -2.14
N PHE A 64 -4.25 -25.69 -3.00
CA PHE A 64 -3.34 -25.64 -4.13
C PHE A 64 -1.88 -25.76 -3.67
N CYS A 65 -1.47 -24.95 -2.70
CA CYS A 65 -0.11 -24.99 -2.15
C CYS A 65 0.22 -26.34 -1.51
N ARG A 66 -0.73 -26.95 -0.79
CA ARG A 66 -0.56 -28.27 -0.18
C ARG A 66 -0.38 -29.36 -1.26
N LYS A 67 -1.19 -29.32 -2.33
CA LYS A 67 -1.17 -30.31 -3.40
C LYS A 67 0.14 -30.26 -4.19
N PHE A 68 0.62 -29.06 -4.53
CA PHE A 68 1.81 -28.88 -5.38
C PHE A 68 3.08 -28.51 -4.61
N LYS A 69 3.03 -28.49 -3.28
CA LYS A 69 4.15 -28.20 -2.37
C LYS A 69 4.73 -26.78 -2.56
N TYR A 70 3.88 -25.82 -2.77
CA TYR A 70 4.24 -24.40 -2.85
C TYR A 70 4.20 -23.72 -1.48
N PHE A 71 4.99 -22.66 -1.33
CA PHE A 71 4.82 -21.71 -0.22
C PHE A 71 3.72 -20.71 -0.59
N PRO A 72 2.79 -20.39 0.34
CA PRO A 72 1.61 -19.55 0.03
C PRO A 72 1.96 -18.16 -0.51
N VAL A 73 2.95 -17.46 0.07
CA VAL A 73 3.28 -16.07 -0.31
C VAL A 73 3.83 -15.96 -1.74
N PRO A 74 4.84 -16.75 -2.16
CA PRO A 74 5.30 -16.74 -3.56
C PRO A 74 4.22 -17.22 -4.54
N ALA A 75 3.38 -18.20 -4.16
CA ALA A 75 2.31 -18.69 -5.03
C ALA A 75 1.23 -17.61 -5.26
N ASP A 76 0.80 -16.92 -4.21
CA ASP A 76 -0.10 -15.77 -4.29
C ASP A 76 0.47 -14.66 -5.19
N SER A 77 1.77 -14.34 -5.00
CA SER A 77 2.47 -13.37 -5.83
C SER A 77 2.50 -13.79 -7.31
N ALA A 78 2.76 -15.06 -7.61
CA ALA A 78 2.75 -15.59 -8.96
C ALA A 78 1.35 -15.45 -9.61
N LEU A 79 0.28 -15.77 -8.87
CA LEU A 79 -1.11 -15.59 -9.34
C LEU A 79 -1.43 -14.13 -9.64
N LYS A 80 -0.99 -13.22 -8.78
CA LYS A 80 -1.15 -11.78 -8.99
C LYS A 80 -0.37 -11.26 -10.20
N ILE A 81 0.82 -11.80 -10.48
CA ILE A 81 1.60 -11.49 -11.68
C ILE A 81 0.92 -12.03 -12.94
N LEU A 82 0.40 -13.26 -12.92
CA LEU A 82 -0.37 -13.85 -14.03
C LEU A 82 -1.63 -13.05 -14.32
N THR A 83 -2.31 -12.54 -13.30
CA THR A 83 -3.46 -11.64 -13.43
C THR A 83 -3.06 -10.34 -14.14
N GLN A 84 -1.97 -9.71 -13.73
CA GLN A 84 -1.48 -8.48 -14.36
C GLN A 84 -0.96 -8.69 -15.78
N ALA A 85 -0.48 -9.90 -16.07
CA ALA A 85 -0.08 -10.30 -17.42
C ALA A 85 -1.29 -10.66 -18.32
N GLY A 86 -2.52 -10.71 -17.77
CA GLY A 86 -3.75 -10.94 -18.48
C GLY A 86 -3.97 -12.40 -18.90
N TYR A 87 -3.48 -13.36 -18.14
CA TYR A 87 -3.73 -14.80 -18.36
C TYR A 87 -4.92 -15.32 -17.60
N LEU A 88 -5.14 -14.76 -16.43
CA LEU A 88 -6.24 -15.12 -15.55
C LEU A 88 -6.65 -13.89 -14.72
N GLU A 89 -7.76 -13.97 -14.05
CA GLU A 89 -8.17 -13.09 -12.99
C GLU A 89 -8.24 -13.90 -11.71
N TYR A 90 -7.41 -13.53 -10.74
CA TYR A 90 -7.37 -14.13 -9.42
C TYR A 90 -7.83 -13.12 -8.37
N THR A 91 -8.73 -13.55 -7.51
CA THR A 91 -9.15 -12.77 -6.35
C THR A 91 -9.01 -13.60 -5.09
N ASP A 92 -8.41 -12.99 -4.07
CA ASP A 92 -8.28 -13.51 -2.72
C ASP A 92 -9.36 -12.95 -1.78
N GLU A 93 -10.19 -12.04 -2.27
CA GLU A 93 -11.27 -11.45 -1.47
C GLU A 93 -12.41 -12.44 -1.23
N GLN A 94 -12.81 -12.58 0.02
CA GLN A 94 -13.90 -13.48 0.43
C GLN A 94 -15.31 -12.93 0.18
N ASP A 95 -15.44 -11.66 -0.22
CA ASP A 95 -16.74 -10.99 -0.40
C ASP A 95 -16.75 -10.15 -1.69
N ASN A 96 -16.68 -10.84 -2.83
CA ASN A 96 -16.69 -10.20 -4.13
C ASN A 96 -18.11 -9.89 -4.57
N ALA A 97 -18.40 -8.61 -4.84
CA ALA A 97 -19.67 -8.19 -5.40
C ALA A 97 -19.93 -8.83 -6.77
N SER A 98 -21.20 -9.12 -7.05
CA SER A 98 -21.61 -9.61 -8.37
C SER A 98 -21.27 -8.60 -9.45
N ARG A 99 -20.92 -9.09 -10.63
CA ARG A 99 -20.63 -8.23 -11.78
C ARG A 99 -21.17 -8.83 -13.07
N ILE A 100 -21.43 -7.95 -14.04
CA ILE A 100 -22.04 -8.31 -15.32
C ILE A 100 -21.47 -7.47 -16.46
N ILE A 101 -21.33 -8.10 -17.62
CA ILE A 101 -21.09 -7.43 -18.90
C ILE A 101 -22.02 -8.02 -19.95
N PHE A 102 -22.53 -7.20 -20.86
CA PHE A 102 -23.29 -7.70 -22.02
C PHE A 102 -22.33 -8.19 -23.09
N THR A 103 -22.52 -9.43 -23.56
CA THR A 103 -21.71 -10.05 -24.60
C THR A 103 -22.31 -9.83 -26.00
N ILE A 104 -23.58 -9.41 -26.07
CA ILE A 104 -24.26 -9.02 -27.30
C ILE A 104 -24.16 -7.50 -27.51
N ARG A 105 -24.34 -7.06 -28.74
CA ARG A 105 -24.41 -5.66 -29.11
C ARG A 105 -25.72 -5.01 -28.65
N ARG A 106 -25.69 -3.69 -28.44
CA ARG A 106 -26.86 -2.94 -28.01
C ARG A 106 -28.04 -2.99 -28.97
N ASP A 107 -27.76 -3.09 -30.29
CA ASP A 107 -28.75 -3.24 -31.35
C ASP A 107 -29.39 -4.60 -31.38
N GLU A 108 -28.81 -5.62 -30.74
CA GLU A 108 -29.36 -6.96 -30.67
C GLU A 108 -30.32 -7.19 -29.49
N LEU A 109 -30.48 -6.19 -28.64
CA LEU A 109 -31.37 -6.26 -27.44
C LEU A 109 -32.86 -6.55 -27.83
N TYR A 110 -33.28 -6.26 -29.05
CA TYR A 110 -34.65 -6.55 -29.48
C TYR A 110 -34.96 -8.07 -29.50
N LYS A 111 -33.95 -8.93 -29.70
CA LYS A 111 -34.07 -10.40 -29.67
C LYS A 111 -34.46 -10.92 -28.28
N LEU A 112 -34.38 -10.09 -27.25
CA LEU A 112 -34.65 -10.45 -25.84
C LEU A 112 -36.15 -10.47 -25.51
N ARG A 113 -36.99 -9.88 -26.38
CA ARG A 113 -38.46 -9.88 -26.18
C ARG A 113 -39.08 -11.27 -26.16
N GLU A 114 -38.39 -12.26 -26.75
CA GLU A 114 -38.81 -13.66 -26.77
C GLU A 114 -38.50 -14.43 -25.47
N MET A 115 -37.82 -13.80 -24.50
CA MET A 115 -37.33 -14.47 -23.30
C MET A 115 -38.27 -14.38 -22.11
N GLY A 116 -39.40 -13.71 -22.24
CA GLY A 116 -40.39 -13.53 -21.21
C GLY A 116 -40.26 -12.21 -20.49
N GLU A 117 -41.37 -11.72 -19.96
CA GLU A 117 -41.54 -10.41 -19.35
C GLU A 117 -40.54 -10.16 -18.16
N ALA A 118 -40.27 -11.18 -17.35
CA ALA A 118 -39.38 -11.08 -16.20
C ALA A 118 -37.91 -10.83 -16.64
N ALA A 119 -37.45 -11.49 -17.69
CA ALA A 119 -36.11 -11.30 -18.22
C ALA A 119 -35.95 -9.92 -18.86
N GLU A 120 -36.95 -9.48 -19.63
CA GLU A 120 -36.96 -8.16 -20.25
C GLU A 120 -36.94 -7.05 -19.18
N LYS A 121 -37.76 -7.18 -18.15
CA LYS A 121 -37.82 -6.25 -17.01
C LYS A 121 -36.47 -6.16 -16.28
N LEU A 122 -35.80 -7.31 -16.06
CA LEU A 122 -34.50 -7.35 -15.43
C LEU A 122 -33.44 -6.65 -16.28
N ILE A 123 -33.37 -6.93 -17.59
CA ILE A 123 -32.42 -6.32 -18.52
C ILE A 123 -32.62 -4.80 -18.55
N GLN A 124 -33.84 -4.34 -18.71
CA GLN A 124 -34.15 -2.90 -18.69
C GLN A 124 -33.71 -2.25 -17.38
N MET A 125 -33.90 -2.94 -16.25
CA MET A 125 -33.49 -2.42 -14.95
C MET A 125 -31.96 -2.35 -14.83
N ILE A 126 -31.23 -3.34 -15.33
CA ILE A 126 -29.76 -3.31 -15.36
C ILE A 126 -29.26 -2.13 -16.19
N LEU A 127 -29.79 -1.96 -17.40
CA LEU A 127 -29.40 -0.87 -18.30
C LEU A 127 -29.71 0.54 -17.75
N ARG A 128 -30.75 0.68 -16.90
CA ARG A 128 -31.08 1.94 -16.21
C ARG A 128 -30.26 2.19 -14.97
N SER A 129 -29.79 1.14 -14.32
CA SER A 129 -29.14 1.22 -13.00
C SER A 129 -27.61 1.27 -13.09
N TYR A 130 -27.03 0.69 -14.13
CA TYR A 130 -25.60 0.52 -14.25
C TYR A 130 -25.09 1.03 -15.60
N THR A 131 -24.03 1.83 -15.58
CA THR A 131 -23.39 2.39 -16.79
C THR A 131 -22.22 1.51 -17.23
N GLY A 132 -21.87 1.56 -18.51
CA GLY A 132 -20.68 0.87 -19.03
C GLY A 132 -20.83 -0.65 -19.25
N VAL A 133 -21.98 -1.24 -19.00
CA VAL A 133 -22.24 -2.69 -19.05
C VAL A 133 -21.99 -3.37 -20.41
N PHE A 134 -21.73 -2.63 -21.49
CA PHE A 134 -21.37 -3.13 -22.80
C PHE A 134 -19.87 -3.03 -23.12
N THR A 135 -19.12 -2.32 -22.27
CA THR A 135 -17.70 -2.04 -22.51
C THR A 135 -16.81 -2.68 -21.47
N ASP A 136 -17.30 -2.82 -20.22
CA ASP A 136 -16.57 -3.39 -19.11
C ASP A 136 -17.55 -4.03 -18.11
N TYR A 137 -17.02 -4.82 -17.17
CA TYR A 137 -17.80 -5.40 -16.10
C TYR A 137 -18.30 -4.32 -15.14
N ALA A 138 -19.62 -4.23 -15.01
CA ALA A 138 -20.25 -3.39 -14.00
C ALA A 138 -20.58 -4.21 -12.74
N TYR A 139 -20.24 -3.68 -11.59
CA TYR A 139 -20.64 -4.27 -10.30
C TYR A 139 -22.13 -4.08 -10.08
N ILE A 140 -22.84 -5.17 -9.78
CA ILE A 140 -24.28 -5.19 -9.57
C ILE A 140 -24.63 -5.73 -8.17
N SER A 141 -25.84 -5.41 -7.71
CA SER A 141 -26.42 -5.98 -6.49
C SER A 141 -27.75 -6.64 -6.84
N GLU A 142 -27.82 -7.98 -6.70
CA GLU A 142 -29.05 -8.74 -6.90
C GLU A 142 -30.16 -8.26 -5.96
N GLN A 143 -29.79 -7.85 -4.74
CA GLN A 143 -30.75 -7.30 -3.77
C GLN A 143 -31.37 -6.00 -4.27
N THR A 144 -30.57 -5.10 -4.81
CA THR A 144 -31.05 -3.83 -5.40
C THR A 144 -31.95 -4.09 -6.61
N LEU A 145 -31.53 -5.02 -7.48
CA LEU A 145 -32.32 -5.43 -8.65
C LEU A 145 -33.65 -6.07 -8.23
N ALA A 146 -33.64 -6.92 -7.21
CA ALA A 146 -34.84 -7.57 -6.66
C ALA A 146 -35.86 -6.50 -6.18
N VAL A 147 -35.42 -5.55 -5.37
CA VAL A 147 -36.28 -4.46 -4.88
C VAL A 147 -36.87 -3.65 -6.04
N ARG A 148 -36.07 -3.30 -7.07
CA ARG A 148 -36.49 -2.47 -8.18
C ARG A 148 -37.39 -3.19 -9.19
N THR A 149 -37.23 -4.48 -9.36
CA THR A 149 -38.02 -5.29 -10.29
C THR A 149 -39.25 -5.91 -9.65
N GLY A 150 -39.29 -6.00 -8.30
CA GLY A 150 -40.33 -6.72 -7.55
C GLY A 150 -40.19 -8.24 -7.60
N LEU A 151 -39.03 -8.75 -8.08
CA LEU A 151 -38.69 -10.16 -8.07
C LEU A 151 -37.91 -10.53 -6.80
N THR A 152 -37.89 -11.84 -6.46
CA THR A 152 -37.04 -12.32 -5.38
C THR A 152 -35.55 -12.34 -5.80
N ARG A 153 -34.64 -12.29 -4.84
CA ARG A 153 -33.21 -12.39 -5.12
C ARG A 153 -32.85 -13.68 -5.85
N GLN A 154 -33.52 -14.79 -5.52
CA GLN A 154 -33.29 -16.08 -6.18
C GLN A 154 -33.74 -16.03 -7.65
N GLN A 155 -34.91 -15.42 -7.93
CA GLN A 155 -35.37 -15.24 -9.33
C GLN A 155 -34.41 -14.37 -10.14
N ILE A 156 -33.85 -13.30 -9.55
CA ILE A 156 -32.81 -12.48 -10.21
C ILE A 156 -31.59 -13.32 -10.53
N TYR A 157 -31.10 -14.10 -9.57
CA TYR A 157 -29.94 -14.99 -9.77
C TYR A 157 -30.20 -16.00 -10.91
N ASP A 158 -31.33 -16.69 -10.87
CA ASP A 158 -31.69 -17.70 -11.88
C ASP A 158 -31.82 -17.11 -13.28
N LEU A 159 -32.39 -15.92 -13.39
CA LEU A 159 -32.48 -15.16 -14.63
C LEU A 159 -31.10 -14.75 -15.16
N LEU A 160 -30.21 -14.24 -14.30
CA LEU A 160 -28.86 -13.87 -14.69
C LEU A 160 -28.05 -15.08 -15.14
N VAL A 161 -28.17 -16.23 -14.47
CA VAL A 161 -27.55 -17.48 -14.86
C VAL A 161 -28.09 -17.97 -16.22
N MET A 162 -29.41 -17.88 -16.41
CA MET A 162 -30.04 -18.23 -17.69
C MET A 162 -29.54 -17.35 -18.86
N LEU A 163 -29.47 -16.04 -18.64
CA LEU A 163 -28.95 -15.09 -19.62
C LEU A 163 -27.47 -15.35 -19.95
N SER A 164 -26.68 -15.71 -18.94
CA SER A 164 -25.26 -16.08 -19.11
C SER A 164 -25.11 -17.36 -19.92
N LYS A 165 -25.88 -18.41 -19.63
CA LYS A 165 -25.90 -19.66 -20.44
C LYS A 165 -26.28 -19.42 -21.92
N ARG A 166 -27.10 -18.42 -22.20
CA ARG A 166 -27.50 -18.03 -23.55
C ARG A 166 -26.52 -17.05 -24.21
N ARG A 167 -25.39 -16.74 -23.54
CA ARG A 167 -24.36 -15.81 -24.03
C ARG A 167 -24.91 -14.42 -24.39
N ILE A 168 -25.86 -13.93 -23.58
CA ILE A 168 -26.40 -12.57 -23.68
C ILE A 168 -25.62 -11.65 -22.77
N VAL A 169 -25.30 -12.15 -21.61
CA VAL A 169 -24.45 -11.50 -20.61
C VAL A 169 -23.38 -12.48 -20.12
N ASP A 170 -22.28 -11.96 -19.65
CA ASP A 170 -21.38 -12.72 -18.79
C ASP A 170 -21.62 -12.23 -17.36
N TYR A 171 -22.13 -13.14 -16.53
CA TYR A 171 -22.53 -12.85 -15.15
C TYR A 171 -21.66 -13.63 -14.18
N ILE A 172 -20.97 -12.90 -13.33
CA ILE A 172 -20.16 -13.44 -12.25
C ILE A 172 -20.88 -13.14 -10.94
N PRO A 173 -21.46 -14.16 -10.29
CA PRO A 173 -22.25 -14.00 -9.08
C PRO A 173 -21.37 -13.60 -7.88
N HIS A 174 -21.99 -12.96 -6.90
CA HIS A 174 -21.38 -12.74 -5.58
C HIS A 174 -20.92 -14.07 -4.98
N LYS A 175 -19.64 -14.17 -4.74
CA LYS A 175 -19.03 -15.34 -4.09
C LYS A 175 -18.32 -14.92 -2.81
N LYS A 176 -18.46 -15.74 -1.80
CA LYS A 176 -17.73 -15.64 -0.54
C LYS A 176 -16.41 -16.42 -0.55
N THR A 177 -16.14 -17.13 -1.62
CA THR A 177 -14.92 -17.92 -1.81
C THR A 177 -14.04 -17.28 -2.85
N PRO A 178 -12.72 -17.28 -2.69
CA PRO A 178 -11.78 -16.89 -3.74
C PRO A 178 -12.02 -17.68 -5.02
N TYR A 179 -11.72 -17.09 -6.17
CA TYR A 179 -11.89 -17.75 -7.46
C TYR A 179 -10.81 -17.34 -8.46
N ILE A 180 -10.69 -18.17 -9.52
CA ILE A 180 -9.88 -17.88 -10.69
C ILE A 180 -10.78 -17.92 -11.93
N ILE A 181 -10.65 -16.88 -12.79
CA ILE A 181 -11.25 -16.86 -14.11
C ILE A 181 -10.12 -16.84 -15.14
N TYR A 182 -10.17 -17.72 -16.12
CA TYR A 182 -9.23 -17.66 -17.23
C TYR A 182 -9.69 -16.63 -18.25
N THR A 183 -8.85 -15.63 -18.48
CA THR A 183 -9.10 -14.54 -19.44
C THR A 183 -8.60 -14.88 -20.84
N ARG A 184 -7.89 -16.01 -20.98
CA ARG A 184 -7.38 -16.57 -22.24
C ARG A 184 -7.54 -18.08 -22.26
N GLU A 185 -7.49 -18.66 -23.45
CA GLU A 185 -7.37 -20.10 -23.63
C GLU A 185 -6.05 -20.60 -23.02
N ARG A 186 -6.04 -21.85 -22.59
CA ARG A 186 -4.82 -22.54 -22.17
C ARG A 186 -3.82 -22.56 -23.33
N ILE A 187 -2.63 -22.00 -23.08
CA ILE A 187 -1.50 -22.01 -24.00
C ILE A 187 -0.37 -22.89 -23.46
N ASP A 188 0.51 -23.35 -24.33
CA ASP A 188 1.74 -24.01 -23.96
C ASP A 188 2.67 -23.02 -23.22
N LEU A 189 3.41 -23.51 -22.22
CA LEU A 189 4.34 -22.70 -21.41
C LEU A 189 5.40 -21.99 -22.24
N HIS A 190 5.76 -22.54 -23.39
CA HIS A 190 6.71 -21.93 -24.32
C HIS A 190 6.21 -20.57 -24.82
N TYR A 191 4.91 -20.41 -24.97
CA TYR A 191 4.27 -19.17 -25.42
C TYR A 191 3.85 -18.25 -24.28
N LEU A 192 4.00 -18.69 -23.01
CA LEU A 192 3.67 -17.86 -21.86
C LEU A 192 4.74 -16.78 -21.69
N GLN A 193 4.37 -15.53 -21.97
CA GLN A 193 5.24 -14.37 -21.86
C GLN A 193 4.74 -13.44 -20.76
N ILE A 194 5.59 -13.12 -19.83
CA ILE A 194 5.32 -12.11 -18.79
C ILE A 194 5.93 -10.79 -19.27
N PRO A 195 5.10 -9.76 -19.56
CA PRO A 195 5.58 -8.48 -20.06
C PRO A 195 6.58 -7.84 -19.09
N ARG A 196 7.60 -7.17 -19.63
CA ARG A 196 8.63 -6.48 -18.86
C ARG A 196 8.02 -5.43 -17.90
N ALA A 197 7.00 -4.72 -18.35
CA ALA A 197 6.27 -3.74 -17.54
C ALA A 197 5.58 -4.37 -16.32
N VAL A 198 5.19 -5.65 -16.40
CA VAL A 198 4.52 -6.38 -15.31
C VAL A 198 5.52 -6.95 -14.31
N TYR A 199 6.67 -7.41 -14.75
CA TYR A 199 7.63 -8.10 -13.88
C TYR A 199 8.89 -7.27 -13.62
N GLU A 200 9.78 -7.07 -14.61
CA GLU A 200 11.11 -6.48 -14.40
C GLU A 200 11.03 -5.06 -13.88
N GLU A 201 10.24 -4.19 -14.52
CA GLU A 201 10.14 -2.78 -14.14
C GLU A 201 9.48 -2.60 -12.76
N ARG A 202 8.56 -3.47 -12.41
CA ARG A 202 7.92 -3.45 -11.09
C ARG A 202 8.85 -3.98 -10.02
N LYS A 203 9.60 -5.05 -10.31
CA LYS A 203 10.62 -5.61 -9.43
C LYS A 203 11.70 -4.57 -9.12
N GLU A 204 12.26 -3.94 -10.15
CA GLU A 204 13.28 -2.90 -10.00
C GLU A 204 12.78 -1.72 -9.15
N ARG A 205 11.57 -1.24 -9.40
CA ARG A 205 10.95 -0.17 -8.57
C ARG A 205 10.73 -0.61 -7.13
N TYR A 206 10.37 -1.86 -6.91
CA TYR A 206 10.17 -2.40 -5.57
C TYR A 206 11.50 -2.55 -4.83
N GLU A 207 12.53 -3.09 -5.49
CA GLU A 207 13.89 -3.20 -4.97
C GLU A 207 14.48 -1.83 -4.61
N THR A 208 14.35 -0.86 -5.49
CA THR A 208 14.80 0.53 -5.26
C THR A 208 14.17 1.11 -3.99
N ARG A 209 12.87 0.92 -3.79
CA ARG A 209 12.17 1.39 -2.58
C ARG A 209 12.66 0.70 -1.31
N ILE A 210 12.85 -0.62 -1.37
CA ILE A 210 13.38 -1.38 -0.22
C ILE A 210 14.81 -0.94 0.10
N HIS A 211 15.67 -0.80 -0.91
CA HIS A 211 17.04 -0.34 -0.70
C HIS A 211 17.10 1.08 -0.12
N ALA A 212 16.29 2.00 -0.64
CA ALA A 212 16.21 3.36 -0.10
C ALA A 212 15.75 3.37 1.37
N MET A 213 14.80 2.52 1.74
CA MET A 213 14.35 2.40 3.13
C MET A 213 15.44 1.82 4.04
N VAL A 214 16.14 0.77 3.59
CA VAL A 214 17.25 0.19 4.35
C VAL A 214 18.38 1.22 4.50
N GLU A 215 18.75 1.93 3.43
CA GLU A 215 19.75 3.01 3.48
C GLU A 215 19.34 4.10 4.47
N TYR A 216 18.06 4.50 4.43
CA TYR A 216 17.53 5.53 5.34
C TYR A 216 17.68 5.16 6.81
N VAL A 217 17.36 3.92 7.18
CA VAL A 217 17.42 3.48 8.60
C VAL A 217 18.82 3.13 9.08
N THR A 218 19.73 2.72 8.16
CA THR A 218 21.11 2.31 8.50
C THR A 218 22.13 3.41 8.34
N SER A 219 21.81 4.55 7.71
CA SER A 219 22.74 5.67 7.52
C SER A 219 23.01 6.35 8.86
N GLU A 220 24.29 6.50 9.20
CA GLU A 220 24.74 7.19 10.42
C GLU A 220 25.36 8.57 10.12
N ASN A 221 25.56 8.88 8.83
CA ASN A 221 26.35 10.07 8.43
C ASN A 221 25.55 11.11 7.64
N VAL A 222 24.33 10.80 7.19
CA VAL A 222 23.54 11.70 6.36
C VAL A 222 22.25 12.10 7.09
N CYS A 223 22.00 13.38 7.15
CA CYS A 223 20.80 13.94 7.76
C CYS A 223 19.51 13.29 7.20
N ARG A 224 18.61 12.86 8.08
CA ARG A 224 17.34 12.18 7.70
C ARG A 224 16.49 13.01 6.75
N SER A 225 16.35 14.30 7.01
CA SER A 225 15.59 15.21 6.13
C SER A 225 16.21 15.33 4.74
N ARG A 226 17.55 15.39 4.65
CA ARG A 226 18.25 15.40 3.34
C ARG A 226 18.02 14.12 2.55
N MET A 227 18.03 12.95 3.22
CA MET A 227 17.76 11.67 2.56
C MET A 227 16.33 11.62 2.02
N LEU A 228 15.34 12.06 2.80
CA LEU A 228 13.94 12.13 2.38
C LEU A 228 13.75 13.07 1.20
N LEU A 229 14.26 14.29 1.27
CA LEU A 229 14.15 15.28 0.19
C LEU A 229 14.80 14.76 -1.08
N ARG A 230 16.00 14.17 -0.99
CA ARG A 230 16.67 13.55 -2.14
C ARG A 230 15.88 12.40 -2.75
N TYR A 231 15.22 11.58 -1.93
CA TYR A 231 14.36 10.49 -2.41
C TYR A 231 13.17 11.01 -3.22
N PHE A 232 12.60 12.15 -2.84
CA PHE A 232 11.52 12.81 -3.57
C PHE A 232 11.99 13.77 -4.68
N GLY A 233 13.29 13.78 -4.97
CA GLY A 233 13.86 14.56 -6.09
C GLY A 233 14.23 15.99 -5.73
N GLU A 234 14.13 16.40 -4.46
CA GLU A 234 14.53 17.72 -4.00
C GLU A 234 16.03 17.76 -3.66
N LYS A 235 16.70 18.82 -4.12
CA LYS A 235 18.11 19.09 -3.77
C LYS A 235 18.14 20.01 -2.55
N ASN A 236 18.47 19.48 -1.40
CA ASN A 236 18.72 20.27 -0.21
C ASN A 236 20.07 19.88 0.40
N GLU A 237 20.97 20.84 0.52
CA GLU A 237 22.32 20.65 1.08
C GLU A 237 22.39 20.91 2.59
N HIS A 238 21.35 21.50 3.18
CA HIS A 238 21.34 21.85 4.60
C HIS A 238 20.86 20.69 5.48
N ASN A 239 21.56 20.49 6.59
CA ASN A 239 21.16 19.56 7.63
C ASN A 239 20.01 20.15 8.45
N CYS A 240 19.06 19.32 8.89
CA CYS A 240 17.90 19.79 9.65
C CYS A 240 18.24 20.19 11.10
N GLY A 241 19.37 19.72 11.62
CA GLY A 241 19.80 19.98 12.99
C GLY A 241 18.98 19.32 14.11
N GLN A 242 17.94 18.53 13.76
CA GLN A 242 16.97 17.99 14.73
C GLN A 242 16.80 16.46 14.67
N CYS A 243 17.29 15.79 13.62
CA CYS A 243 17.20 14.34 13.53
C CYS A 243 18.30 13.67 14.37
N ASP A 244 18.12 12.38 14.63
CA ASP A 244 19.07 11.54 15.37
C ASP A 244 20.52 11.70 14.87
N VAL A 245 20.73 11.64 13.54
CA VAL A 245 22.06 11.81 12.94
C VAL A 245 22.63 13.20 13.16
N CYS A 246 21.82 14.25 13.02
CA CYS A 246 22.30 15.62 13.27
C CYS A 246 22.63 15.85 14.74
N LEU A 247 21.89 15.25 15.64
CA LEU A 247 22.12 15.34 17.07
C LEU A 247 23.36 14.53 17.49
N SER A 248 23.59 13.35 16.93
CA SER A 248 24.77 12.54 17.24
C SER A 248 26.07 13.14 16.70
N HIS A 249 26.00 13.92 15.62
CA HIS A 249 27.15 14.65 15.05
C HIS A 249 27.32 16.07 15.63
N ARG A 250 26.45 16.50 16.51
CA ARG A 250 26.79 17.65 17.34
C ARG A 250 27.98 17.24 18.19
N ALA A 251 29.09 17.95 18.01
CA ALA A 251 30.16 17.87 19.00
C ALA A 251 29.51 18.04 20.38
N GLU A 252 29.78 17.14 21.31
CA GLU A 252 29.47 17.40 22.70
C GLU A 252 30.05 18.79 22.98
N PRO A 253 29.29 19.71 23.56
CA PRO A 253 29.83 21.00 23.87
C PRO A 253 31.12 20.78 24.68
N ASP A 254 32.24 21.36 24.23
CA ASP A 254 33.54 21.29 24.89
C ASP A 254 33.48 22.14 26.23
N ILE A 255 32.36 21.96 26.93
CA ILE A 255 32.01 22.60 28.17
C ILE A 255 32.17 21.56 29.26
N SER A 256 33.13 21.78 30.17
CA SER A 256 33.28 20.90 31.33
C SER A 256 31.94 20.83 32.10
N GLN A 257 31.63 19.65 32.67
CA GLN A 257 30.42 19.48 33.51
C GLN A 257 30.23 20.60 34.54
N SER A 258 31.33 21.03 35.18
CA SER A 258 31.30 22.10 36.16
C SER A 258 30.96 23.46 35.59
N THR A 259 31.39 23.76 34.37
CA THR A 259 31.06 25.00 33.64
C THR A 259 29.60 24.99 33.21
N PHE A 260 29.10 23.84 32.74
CA PHE A 260 27.71 23.65 32.36
C PHE A 260 26.77 23.86 33.56
N ASP A 261 27.06 23.19 34.68
CA ASP A 261 26.25 23.32 35.91
C ASP A 261 26.27 24.76 36.45
N GLY A 262 27.41 25.44 36.42
CA GLY A 262 27.53 26.86 36.82
C GLY A 262 26.73 27.80 35.91
N LEU A 263 26.74 27.61 34.58
CA LEU A 263 25.95 28.43 33.66
C LEU A 263 24.45 28.15 33.82
N ARG A 264 24.06 26.92 34.03
CA ARG A 264 22.68 26.55 34.28
C ARG A 264 22.13 27.21 35.55
N GLU A 265 22.88 27.19 36.64
CA GLU A 265 22.48 27.87 37.91
C GLU A 265 22.32 29.36 37.70
N GLN A 266 23.24 30.00 36.98
CA GLN A 266 23.18 31.45 36.71
C GLN A 266 21.96 31.80 35.83
N ILE A 267 21.67 31.03 34.80
CA ILE A 267 20.48 31.21 33.94
C ILE A 267 19.20 31.07 34.75
N CYS A 268 19.08 29.99 35.55
CA CYS A 268 17.92 29.79 36.42
C CYS A 268 17.75 30.91 37.44
N ALA A 269 18.85 31.41 38.03
CA ALA A 269 18.79 32.54 38.99
C ALA A 269 18.23 33.80 38.33
N LEU A 270 18.66 34.14 37.12
CA LEU A 270 18.17 35.30 36.38
C LEU A 270 16.70 35.16 36.01
N LEU A 271 16.28 33.98 35.53
CA LEU A 271 14.91 33.71 35.09
C LEU A 271 13.90 33.62 36.23
N LYS A 272 14.35 33.42 37.48
CA LYS A 272 13.49 33.51 38.68
C LYS A 272 13.03 34.92 38.98
N GLU A 273 13.79 35.95 38.57
CA GLU A 273 13.41 37.34 38.81
C GLU A 273 12.37 37.82 37.79
N HIS A 274 12.58 37.55 36.51
CA HIS A 274 11.64 37.85 35.41
C HIS A 274 11.99 37.09 34.13
N PRO A 275 11.02 36.89 33.22
CA PRO A 275 11.30 36.33 31.91
C PRO A 275 12.26 37.21 31.09
N MET A 276 13.25 36.60 30.43
CA MET A 276 14.28 37.30 29.66
C MET A 276 14.44 36.70 28.27
N THR A 277 14.89 37.53 27.32
CA THR A 277 15.35 37.04 26.01
C THR A 277 16.76 36.44 26.13
N PRO A 278 17.17 35.52 25.21
CA PRO A 278 18.54 35.01 25.19
C PRO A 278 19.60 36.10 25.09
N ALA A 279 19.29 37.22 24.43
CA ALA A 279 20.18 38.35 24.29
C ALA A 279 20.38 39.11 25.64
N GLU A 280 19.32 39.25 26.42
CA GLU A 280 19.38 39.86 27.76
C GLU A 280 20.18 38.99 28.74
N ILE A 281 19.96 37.66 28.72
CA ILE A 281 20.73 36.71 29.53
C ILE A 281 22.23 36.81 29.17
N ALA A 282 22.56 36.90 27.85
CA ALA A 282 23.94 37.05 27.41
C ALA A 282 24.58 38.37 27.82
N SER A 283 23.81 39.39 28.18
CA SER A 283 24.35 40.66 28.70
C SER A 283 24.68 40.59 30.20
N HIS A 284 24.06 39.66 30.93
CA HIS A 284 24.25 39.49 32.38
C HIS A 284 25.28 38.42 32.74
N ILE A 285 25.51 37.44 31.85
CA ILE A 285 26.47 36.36 32.09
C ILE A 285 27.72 36.61 31.23
N ASN A 286 28.85 36.79 31.86
CA ASN A 286 30.12 36.99 31.17
C ASN A 286 30.74 35.65 30.77
N THR A 287 30.27 35.09 29.66
CA THR A 287 30.78 33.85 29.08
C THR A 287 30.78 33.92 27.55
N ASP A 288 31.40 32.93 26.90
CA ASP A 288 31.36 32.84 25.46
C ASP A 288 29.90 32.66 24.98
N LYS A 289 29.50 33.46 23.98
CA LYS A 289 28.13 33.46 23.43
C LYS A 289 27.72 32.09 22.83
N GLU A 290 28.68 31.34 22.26
CA GLU A 290 28.41 30.01 21.71
C GLU A 290 28.11 29.05 22.86
N GLN A 291 28.90 29.02 23.92
CA GLN A 291 28.68 28.17 25.11
C GLN A 291 27.35 28.49 25.78
N LEU A 292 27.04 29.78 25.99
CA LEU A 292 25.75 30.17 26.56
C LEU A 292 24.56 29.75 25.71
N SER A 293 24.66 29.91 24.39
CA SER A 293 23.61 29.50 23.45
C SER A 293 23.38 28.00 23.47
N GLU A 294 24.42 27.21 23.63
CA GLU A 294 24.34 25.75 23.73
C GLU A 294 23.67 25.32 25.04
N VAL A 295 24.02 25.95 26.19
CA VAL A 295 23.39 25.65 27.49
C VAL A 295 21.90 26.01 27.44
N ILE A 296 21.54 27.20 26.95
CA ILE A 296 20.13 27.61 26.81
C ILE A 296 19.35 26.63 25.91
N ARG A 297 19.95 26.23 24.81
CA ARG A 297 19.31 25.27 23.88
C ARG A 297 19.11 23.91 24.53
N PHE A 298 20.12 23.40 25.24
CA PHE A 298 20.01 22.15 25.98
C PHE A 298 18.88 22.23 27.03
N MET A 299 18.82 23.31 27.78
CA MET A 299 17.78 23.52 28.82
C MET A 299 16.37 23.62 28.22
N LEU A 300 16.22 24.13 26.99
CA LEU A 300 14.96 24.15 26.23
C LEU A 300 14.60 22.74 25.73
N ASP A 301 15.57 22.00 25.19
CA ASP A 301 15.38 20.65 24.66
C ASP A 301 15.01 19.63 25.74
N GLU A 302 15.61 19.78 26.95
CA GLU A 302 15.29 18.98 28.15
C GLU A 302 14.01 19.45 28.87
N GLY A 303 13.39 20.52 28.39
CA GLY A 303 12.14 21.03 28.95
C GLY A 303 12.31 21.72 30.31
N LEU A 304 13.52 22.09 30.67
CA LEU A 304 13.83 22.87 31.88
C LEU A 304 13.44 24.35 31.72
N LEU A 305 13.44 24.82 30.48
CA LEU A 305 12.98 26.17 30.12
C LEU A 305 11.82 26.05 29.13
N SER A 306 10.97 27.08 29.08
CA SER A 306 9.99 27.31 28.04
C SER A 306 10.24 28.66 27.37
N SER A 307 9.87 28.75 26.08
CA SER A 307 9.99 29.99 25.30
C SER A 307 8.60 30.40 24.79
N GLU A 308 8.14 31.58 25.21
CA GLU A 308 6.92 32.19 24.71
C GLU A 308 7.23 33.61 24.21
N ASN A 309 6.87 33.89 22.95
CA ASN A 309 7.14 35.19 22.30
C ASN A 309 8.63 35.64 22.35
N GLY A 310 9.56 34.69 22.36
CA GLY A 310 11.02 34.96 22.45
C GLY A 310 11.54 35.21 23.86
N LEU A 311 10.69 35.17 24.87
CA LEU A 311 11.06 35.24 26.29
C LEU A 311 11.22 33.83 26.84
N LEU A 312 12.29 33.62 27.62
CA LEU A 312 12.56 32.38 28.33
C LEU A 312 12.03 32.43 29.75
N THR A 313 11.45 31.34 30.21
CA THR A 313 10.96 31.15 31.57
C THR A 313 11.40 29.80 32.11
N GLU A 314 11.69 29.69 33.40
CA GLU A 314 11.97 28.41 34.07
C GLU A 314 10.66 27.61 34.18
N LYS A 315 10.67 26.34 33.76
CA LYS A 315 9.54 25.43 33.95
C LYS A 315 9.63 24.87 35.36
N THR A 316 8.81 25.38 36.26
CA THR A 316 8.57 24.72 37.56
C THR A 316 7.91 23.38 37.33
N SER A 317 8.54 22.31 37.84
CA SER A 317 8.02 20.92 37.81
C SER A 317 6.72 20.81 38.60
#